data_01f58c3f1fa49a97ff88d6af925ae518
#
_entry.id   01f58c3f1fa49a97ff88d6af925ae518
#
_cell.length_a   1.000
_cell.length_b   1.000
_cell.length_c   1.000
_cell.angle_alpha   90.00
_cell.angle_beta   90.00
_cell.angle_gamma   90.00
#
_symmetry.space_group_name_H-M   'P 1'
#
loop_
_entity.id
_entity.type
_entity.pdbx_description
1 polymer ?
#
loop_
_entity_poly.entity_id
_entity_poly.type
_entity_poly.pdbx_seq_one_letter_code
_entity_poly.pdbx_strand_id
1 'polypeptide(L)'
;MSPEVLGIVLILTMLFAIFIGFPISFTLIFLGVFFGYIGFGDLVFYLMTFQFSGSMLEQTLAAIPLFTFMGILMEKANLMERLFTSVQMALARTKGSLFVAVLFVATIFGAATGIVGASVTILGIMSAKTMNRSGYDVRLAAGTITAGGTLGILIPPSIMLVVMGPILNVPVTDLFAAAIMPGLMLAALYTGYTLIRCHLNPNLGPVVPEDLIPDSMKEVWVEFFKGLVPPVLLVGSSLGSILAGWATPTEGAAMGAVGSILLTLAYRKRTFESFKSSLLKTLEITTLIMVLVCASNFFGSVFSRLGTPTMITEYLMLLDLPPTAILLIIMAFIFLLAWPLEWVPIVLIIIPIVLPLIEQLGFNLTWFGILVAVNLQTAWLSPPVALSAYFLKGVVPEWDLADIYKGMMQFMAIQVVGLALIIIFPQIVLWLPTYLYG
;
A
#
# COMPACT_ATOMS: atom_id res chain seq x y z
N MET A 1 15.03 29.55 22.89
CA MET A 1 14.98 28.91 21.57
C MET A 1 13.66 29.32 20.95
N SER A 2 13.63 29.74 19.68
CA SER A 2 12.34 30.09 19.08
C SER A 2 11.48 28.83 18.90
N PRO A 3 10.16 28.96 18.89
CA PRO A 3 9.26 27.78 18.72
C PRO A 3 9.55 27.01 17.44
N GLU A 4 9.88 27.70 16.34
CA GLU A 4 10.16 27.09 15.05
C GLU A 4 11.43 26.21 15.09
N VAL A 5 12.49 26.70 15.78
CA VAL A 5 13.72 25.93 15.99
C VAL A 5 13.47 24.73 16.90
N LEU A 6 12.58 24.86 17.89
CA LEU A 6 12.17 23.75 18.74
C LEU A 6 11.50 22.63 17.92
N GLY A 7 10.70 22.99 16.93
CA GLY A 7 10.09 22.00 16.03
C GLY A 7 11.11 21.30 15.10
N ILE A 8 12.17 21.98 14.68
CA ILE A 8 13.27 21.31 13.94
C ILE A 8 13.94 20.25 14.85
N VAL A 9 14.25 20.63 16.10
CA VAL A 9 14.85 19.71 17.07
C VAL A 9 13.91 18.53 17.36
N LEU A 10 12.60 18.79 17.43
CA LEU A 10 11.57 17.74 17.60
C LEU A 10 11.66 16.69 16.48
N ILE A 11 11.70 17.11 15.20
CA ILE A 11 11.80 16.15 14.07
C ILE A 11 13.14 15.41 14.08
N LEU A 12 14.24 16.10 14.29
CA LEU A 12 15.55 15.45 14.34
C LEU A 12 15.63 14.42 15.46
N THR A 13 15.07 14.75 16.64
CA THR A 13 15.02 13.83 17.78
C THR A 13 14.10 12.65 17.47
N MET A 14 12.97 12.88 16.79
CA MET A 14 12.07 11.81 16.34
C MET A 14 12.79 10.84 15.39
N LEU A 15 13.44 11.36 14.35
CA LEU A 15 14.18 10.53 13.41
C LEU A 15 15.28 9.73 14.13
N PHE A 16 16.04 10.37 14.99
CA PHE A 16 17.10 9.71 15.77
C PHE A 16 16.54 8.58 16.66
N ALA A 17 15.43 8.83 17.38
CA ALA A 17 14.81 7.84 18.23
C ALA A 17 14.30 6.62 17.42
N ILE A 18 13.69 6.88 16.25
CA ILE A 18 13.20 5.80 15.37
C ILE A 18 14.38 4.99 14.81
N PHE A 19 15.47 5.64 14.40
CA PHE A 19 16.67 4.94 13.90
C PHE A 19 17.34 4.06 14.96
N ILE A 20 17.25 4.40 16.25
CA ILE A 20 17.72 3.56 17.35
C ILE A 20 16.80 2.35 17.59
N GLY A 21 15.55 2.39 17.06
CA GLY A 21 14.58 1.31 17.16
C GLY A 21 13.51 1.49 18.22
N PHE A 22 13.28 2.71 18.70
CA PHE A 22 12.14 2.99 19.58
C PHE A 22 10.81 2.82 18.82
N PRO A 23 9.76 2.25 19.44
CA PRO A 23 8.44 2.10 18.82
C PRO A 23 7.86 3.46 18.43
N ILE A 24 7.45 3.59 17.17
CA ILE A 24 7.08 4.87 16.54
C ILE A 24 5.99 5.59 17.33
N SER A 25 4.87 4.90 17.64
CA SER A 25 3.71 5.51 18.31
C SER A 25 4.07 6.09 19.70
N PHE A 26 4.85 5.35 20.48
CA PHE A 26 5.30 5.82 21.80
C PHE A 26 6.29 6.99 21.68
N THR A 27 7.19 6.94 20.70
CA THR A 27 8.12 8.03 20.40
C THR A 27 7.35 9.31 20.06
N LEU A 28 6.35 9.23 19.19
CA LEU A 28 5.54 10.38 18.80
C LEU A 28 4.77 10.99 19.96
N ILE A 29 4.14 10.16 20.79
CA ILE A 29 3.40 10.63 21.98
C ILE A 29 4.37 11.30 22.95
N PHE A 30 5.47 10.63 23.30
CA PHE A 30 6.44 11.15 24.25
C PHE A 30 7.05 12.48 23.79
N LEU A 31 7.56 12.52 22.55
CA LEU A 31 8.16 13.75 22.01
C LEU A 31 7.14 14.86 21.81
N GLY A 32 5.92 14.52 21.39
CA GLY A 32 4.81 15.47 21.29
C GLY A 32 4.50 16.13 22.63
N VAL A 33 4.39 15.33 23.70
CA VAL A 33 4.18 15.87 25.05
C VAL A 33 5.39 16.70 25.51
N PHE A 34 6.60 16.16 25.40
CA PHE A 34 7.82 16.81 25.89
C PHE A 34 8.07 18.15 25.20
N PHE A 35 8.11 18.17 23.88
CA PHE A 35 8.38 19.41 23.13
C PHE A 35 7.18 20.37 23.13
N GLY A 36 5.96 19.84 23.12
CA GLY A 36 4.75 20.65 23.25
C GLY A 36 4.67 21.35 24.61
N TYR A 37 5.03 20.66 25.69
CA TYR A 37 5.09 21.27 27.03
C TYR A 37 6.15 22.38 27.10
N ILE A 38 7.33 22.18 26.51
CA ILE A 38 8.37 23.24 26.43
C ILE A 38 7.87 24.42 25.58
N GLY A 39 7.14 24.16 24.48
CA GLY A 39 6.73 25.19 23.52
C GLY A 39 5.54 26.02 24.00
N PHE A 40 4.55 25.41 24.64
CA PHE A 40 3.28 26.09 25.01
C PHE A 40 2.64 25.59 26.32
N GLY A 41 3.41 24.90 27.18
CA GLY A 41 3.00 24.51 28.53
C GLY A 41 1.83 23.52 28.58
N ASP A 42 0.96 23.65 29.61
CA ASP A 42 -0.13 22.71 29.88
C ASP A 42 -1.16 22.57 28.75
N LEU A 43 -1.17 23.48 27.78
CA LEU A 43 -2.04 23.43 26.61
C LEU A 43 -1.81 22.16 25.78
N VAL A 44 -0.63 21.54 25.88
CA VAL A 44 -0.31 20.28 25.20
C VAL A 44 -1.26 19.14 25.58
N PHE A 45 -1.70 19.07 26.83
CA PHE A 45 -2.61 18.02 27.30
C PHE A 45 -4.02 18.19 26.73
N TYR A 46 -4.50 19.43 26.61
CA TYR A 46 -5.76 19.73 25.92
C TYR A 46 -5.66 19.37 24.44
N LEU A 47 -4.56 19.72 23.79
CA LEU A 47 -4.32 19.40 22.39
C LEU A 47 -4.28 17.87 22.17
N MET A 48 -3.60 17.13 23.04
CA MET A 48 -3.56 15.67 23.02
C MET A 48 -4.97 15.09 23.12
N THR A 49 -5.74 15.51 24.12
CA THR A 49 -7.11 15.02 24.30
C THR A 49 -7.99 15.32 23.08
N PHE A 50 -7.88 16.52 22.54
CA PHE A 50 -8.65 16.94 21.36
C PHE A 50 -8.30 16.10 20.11
N GLN A 51 -7.00 15.89 19.84
CA GLN A 51 -6.54 15.13 18.69
C GLN A 51 -6.88 13.63 18.78
N PHE A 52 -6.75 13.04 19.98
CA PHE A 52 -7.14 11.65 20.21
C PHE A 52 -8.65 11.46 20.04
N SER A 53 -9.45 12.35 20.65
CA SER A 53 -10.91 12.29 20.51
C SER A 53 -11.35 12.51 19.07
N GLY A 54 -10.76 13.48 18.36
CA GLY A 54 -11.04 13.72 16.95
C GLY A 54 -10.74 12.52 16.06
N SER A 55 -9.59 11.89 16.26
CA SER A 55 -9.22 10.68 15.52
C SER A 55 -10.16 9.50 15.80
N MET A 56 -10.63 9.35 17.05
CA MET A 56 -11.56 8.27 17.40
C MET A 56 -12.99 8.50 16.91
N LEU A 57 -13.37 9.75 16.66
CA LEU A 57 -14.69 10.11 16.12
C LEU A 57 -14.71 10.17 14.58
N GLU A 58 -13.56 10.02 13.92
CA GLU A 58 -13.47 10.03 12.47
C GLU A 58 -14.12 8.78 11.86
N GLN A 59 -15.31 8.95 11.29
CA GLN A 59 -16.13 7.84 10.79
C GLN A 59 -15.47 7.07 9.65
N THR A 60 -14.69 7.75 8.83
CA THR A 60 -14.01 7.14 7.67
C THR A 60 -13.00 6.08 8.11
N LEU A 61 -12.35 6.27 9.26
CA LEU A 61 -11.39 5.32 9.80
C LEU A 61 -12.02 3.99 10.22
N ALA A 62 -13.33 3.93 10.45
CA ALA A 62 -14.05 2.67 10.71
C ALA A 62 -14.05 1.72 9.50
N ALA A 63 -13.75 2.20 8.30
CA ALA A 63 -13.52 1.35 7.14
C ALA A 63 -12.27 0.46 7.26
N ILE A 64 -11.25 0.88 8.05
CA ILE A 64 -10.00 0.15 8.24
C ILE A 64 -10.22 -1.27 8.77
N PRO A 65 -10.86 -1.47 9.96
CA PRO A 65 -11.11 -2.81 10.47
C PRO A 65 -11.98 -3.66 9.52
N LEU A 66 -12.93 -3.05 8.84
CA LEU A 66 -13.86 -3.76 7.96
C LEU A 66 -13.15 -4.26 6.68
N PHE A 67 -12.36 -3.43 6.01
CA PHE A 67 -11.55 -3.87 4.87
C PHE A 67 -10.45 -4.85 5.27
N THR A 68 -9.78 -4.64 6.42
CA THR A 68 -8.80 -5.57 6.95
C THR A 68 -9.42 -6.94 7.19
N PHE A 69 -10.60 -6.99 7.80
CA PHE A 69 -11.33 -8.24 8.05
C PHE A 69 -11.75 -8.92 6.76
N MET A 70 -12.28 -8.17 5.79
CA MET A 70 -12.61 -8.66 4.46
C MET A 70 -11.39 -9.33 3.81
N GLY A 71 -10.24 -8.65 3.82
CA GLY A 71 -9.00 -9.16 3.22
C GLY A 71 -8.52 -10.46 3.86
N ILE A 72 -8.48 -10.53 5.20
CA ILE A 72 -8.06 -11.73 5.94
C ILE A 72 -9.01 -12.91 5.69
N LEU A 73 -10.32 -12.69 5.61
CA LEU A 73 -11.27 -13.76 5.30
C LEU A 73 -11.13 -14.26 3.86
N MET A 74 -10.90 -13.38 2.90
CA MET A 74 -10.67 -13.76 1.51
C MET A 74 -9.38 -14.59 1.36
N GLU A 75 -8.32 -14.22 2.09
CA GLU A 75 -7.08 -14.99 2.16
C GLU A 75 -7.36 -16.43 2.62
N LYS A 76 -8.10 -16.60 3.72
CA LYS A 76 -8.42 -17.91 4.29
C LYS A 76 -9.37 -18.77 3.44
N ALA A 77 -10.08 -18.15 2.50
CA ALA A 77 -10.93 -18.89 1.57
C ALA A 77 -10.16 -19.66 0.47
N ASN A 78 -8.82 -19.55 0.41
CA ASN A 78 -7.93 -20.17 -0.60
C ASN A 78 -8.28 -19.79 -2.05
N LEU A 79 -8.91 -18.66 -2.27
CA LEU A 79 -9.31 -18.21 -3.61
C LEU A 79 -8.09 -17.79 -4.45
N MET A 80 -7.07 -17.21 -3.79
CA MET A 80 -5.81 -16.83 -4.43
C MET A 80 -5.10 -18.02 -5.06
N GLU A 81 -4.98 -19.14 -4.34
CA GLU A 81 -4.32 -20.35 -4.83
C GLU A 81 -5.06 -20.95 -6.03
N ARG A 82 -6.39 -20.99 -5.98
CA ARG A 82 -7.19 -21.43 -7.11
C ARG A 82 -7.00 -20.58 -8.34
N LEU A 83 -7.04 -19.25 -8.18
CA LEU A 83 -6.87 -18.32 -9.28
C LEU A 83 -5.45 -18.44 -9.86
N PHE A 84 -4.42 -18.49 -9.00
CA PHE A 84 -3.04 -18.66 -9.42
C PHE A 84 -2.87 -19.94 -10.27
N THR A 85 -3.33 -21.09 -9.76
CA THR A 85 -3.24 -22.37 -10.44
C THR A 85 -3.96 -22.32 -11.79
N SER A 86 -5.15 -21.73 -11.86
CA SER A 86 -5.92 -21.63 -13.08
C SER A 86 -5.27 -20.74 -14.14
N VAL A 87 -4.73 -19.57 -13.72
CA VAL A 87 -3.97 -18.67 -14.63
C VAL A 87 -2.69 -19.34 -15.11
N GLN A 88 -1.96 -19.99 -14.19
CA GLN A 88 -0.77 -20.78 -14.53
C GLN A 88 -1.09 -21.82 -15.61
N MET A 89 -2.16 -22.59 -15.43
CA MET A 89 -2.59 -23.61 -16.37
C MET A 89 -3.04 -23.01 -17.71
N ALA A 90 -3.80 -21.93 -17.69
CA ALA A 90 -4.26 -21.25 -18.90
C ALA A 90 -3.09 -20.71 -19.75
N LEU A 91 -2.03 -20.26 -19.11
CA LEU A 91 -0.84 -19.69 -19.72
C LEU A 91 0.34 -20.67 -19.78
N ALA A 92 0.16 -21.94 -19.46
CA ALA A 92 1.24 -22.93 -19.28
C ALA A 92 2.22 -23.02 -20.45
N ARG A 93 1.74 -22.79 -21.68
CA ARG A 93 2.57 -22.81 -22.90
C ARG A 93 3.28 -21.48 -23.19
N THR A 94 3.10 -20.45 -22.34
CA THR A 94 3.70 -19.13 -22.53
C THR A 94 4.94 -18.99 -21.66
N LYS A 95 6.04 -18.46 -22.22
CA LYS A 95 7.24 -18.12 -21.44
C LYS A 95 6.91 -17.04 -20.42
N GLY A 96 7.37 -17.21 -19.17
CA GLY A 96 7.08 -16.26 -18.10
C GLY A 96 5.65 -16.35 -17.53
N SER A 97 4.89 -17.40 -17.84
CA SER A 97 3.49 -17.59 -17.40
C SER A 97 3.30 -17.48 -15.89
N LEU A 98 4.25 -17.98 -15.09
CA LEU A 98 4.17 -17.91 -13.63
C LEU A 98 4.31 -16.47 -13.11
N PHE A 99 5.11 -15.64 -13.76
CA PHE A 99 5.21 -14.21 -13.41
C PHE A 99 3.89 -13.48 -13.70
N VAL A 100 3.30 -13.74 -14.86
CA VAL A 100 1.98 -13.17 -15.22
C VAL A 100 0.92 -13.64 -14.24
N ALA A 101 0.91 -14.93 -13.86
CA ALA A 101 -0.04 -15.46 -12.90
C ALA A 101 0.10 -14.78 -11.53
N VAL A 102 1.32 -14.58 -11.02
CA VAL A 102 1.57 -13.87 -9.77
C VAL A 102 1.06 -12.44 -9.83
N LEU A 103 1.42 -11.68 -10.88
CA LEU A 103 1.02 -10.28 -11.01
C LEU A 103 -0.49 -10.12 -11.21
N PHE A 104 -1.12 -11.01 -11.96
CA PHE A 104 -2.57 -11.02 -12.13
C PHE A 104 -3.30 -11.27 -10.82
N VAL A 105 -2.88 -12.31 -10.08
CA VAL A 105 -3.42 -12.59 -8.75
C VAL A 105 -3.17 -11.44 -7.79
N ALA A 106 -1.94 -10.90 -7.77
CA ALA A 106 -1.58 -9.75 -6.93
C ALA A 106 -2.44 -8.53 -7.22
N THR A 107 -2.77 -8.26 -8.48
CA THR A 107 -3.62 -7.13 -8.87
C THR A 107 -5.03 -7.27 -8.32
N ILE A 108 -5.62 -8.47 -8.39
CA ILE A 108 -7.00 -8.73 -7.94
C ILE A 108 -7.08 -8.81 -6.43
N PHE A 109 -6.18 -9.57 -5.80
CA PHE A 109 -6.21 -9.80 -4.36
C PHE A 109 -5.48 -8.73 -3.56
N GLY A 110 -4.57 -7.97 -4.18
CA GLY A 110 -4.00 -6.77 -3.59
C GLY A 110 -5.09 -5.81 -3.14
N ALA A 111 -6.07 -5.56 -4.02
CA ALA A 111 -7.26 -4.78 -3.72
C ALA A 111 -8.05 -5.31 -2.50
N ALA A 112 -8.01 -6.61 -2.24
CA ALA A 112 -8.76 -7.22 -1.15
C ALA A 112 -8.02 -7.20 0.19
N THR A 113 -6.68 -7.34 0.18
CA THR A 113 -5.89 -7.50 1.41
C THR A 113 -5.40 -6.17 1.99
N GLY A 114 -5.00 -5.23 1.15
CA GLY A 114 -4.47 -3.93 1.57
C GLY A 114 -3.18 -3.99 2.42
N ILE A 115 -2.58 -5.17 2.59
CA ILE A 115 -1.43 -5.42 3.49
C ILE A 115 -0.30 -6.09 2.71
N VAL A 116 0.81 -5.36 2.50
CA VAL A 116 1.96 -5.84 1.71
C VAL A 116 2.56 -7.13 2.26
N GLY A 117 2.82 -7.19 3.56
CA GLY A 117 3.46 -8.35 4.18
C GLY A 117 2.67 -9.65 3.98
N ALA A 118 1.36 -9.61 4.18
CA ALA A 118 0.48 -10.76 3.93
C ALA A 118 0.48 -11.13 2.44
N SER A 119 0.33 -10.17 1.55
CA SER A 119 0.32 -10.40 0.10
C SER A 119 1.62 -11.04 -0.39
N VAL A 120 2.79 -10.50 0.00
CA VAL A 120 4.10 -11.06 -0.37
C VAL A 120 4.28 -12.48 0.17
N THR A 121 3.89 -12.70 1.43
CA THR A 121 3.97 -14.03 2.07
C THR A 121 3.17 -15.07 1.31
N ILE A 122 1.91 -14.76 1.00
CA ILE A 122 1.01 -15.71 0.31
C ILE A 122 1.47 -15.94 -1.13
N LEU A 123 1.79 -14.87 -1.87
CA LEU A 123 2.32 -14.99 -3.22
C LEU A 123 3.61 -15.82 -3.24
N GLY A 124 4.50 -15.64 -2.25
CA GLY A 124 5.70 -16.46 -2.08
C GLY A 124 5.39 -17.93 -1.85
N ILE A 125 4.51 -18.25 -0.90
CA ILE A 125 4.12 -19.64 -0.59
C ILE A 125 3.50 -20.34 -1.80
N MET A 126 2.62 -19.63 -2.54
CA MET A 126 1.93 -20.20 -3.70
C MET A 126 2.85 -20.47 -4.87
N SER A 127 3.74 -19.51 -5.18
CA SER A 127 4.44 -19.48 -6.47
C SER A 127 5.88 -19.96 -6.42
N ALA A 128 6.61 -19.72 -5.33
CA ALA A 128 8.05 -19.97 -5.29
C ALA A 128 8.41 -21.43 -5.54
N LYS A 129 7.68 -22.39 -4.93
CA LYS A 129 7.91 -23.81 -5.11
C LYS A 129 7.73 -24.24 -6.58
N THR A 130 6.72 -23.74 -7.24
CA THR A 130 6.45 -24.04 -8.65
C THR A 130 7.48 -23.35 -9.55
N MET A 131 7.87 -22.11 -9.23
CA MET A 131 8.91 -21.39 -9.96
C MET A 131 10.27 -22.11 -9.87
N ASN A 132 10.65 -22.54 -8.67
CA ASN A 132 11.89 -23.32 -8.47
C ASN A 132 11.88 -24.64 -9.28
N ARG A 133 10.76 -25.38 -9.22
CA ARG A 133 10.60 -26.62 -9.97
C ARG A 133 10.64 -26.43 -11.48
N SER A 134 10.12 -25.31 -11.96
CA SER A 134 10.09 -24.96 -13.38
C SER A 134 11.37 -24.27 -13.86
N GLY A 135 12.37 -24.06 -13.01
CA GLY A 135 13.66 -23.44 -13.38
C GLY A 135 13.60 -21.94 -13.65
N TYR A 136 12.66 -21.23 -13.01
CA TYR A 136 12.54 -19.77 -13.12
C TYR A 136 13.70 -19.05 -12.44
N ASP A 137 14.14 -17.93 -12.99
CA ASP A 137 15.17 -17.09 -12.39
C ASP A 137 14.71 -16.52 -11.04
N VAL A 138 15.50 -16.78 -9.99
CA VAL A 138 15.19 -16.41 -8.60
C VAL A 138 15.07 -14.90 -8.44
N ARG A 139 15.90 -14.11 -9.12
CA ARG A 139 15.89 -12.65 -9.00
C ARG A 139 14.61 -12.06 -9.59
N LEU A 140 14.27 -12.49 -10.81
CA LEU A 140 13.05 -12.03 -11.45
C LEU A 140 11.80 -12.51 -10.71
N ALA A 141 11.83 -13.74 -10.15
CA ALA A 141 10.76 -14.28 -9.33
C ALA A 141 10.57 -13.48 -8.02
N ALA A 142 11.65 -13.22 -7.30
CA ALA A 142 11.61 -12.44 -6.07
C ALA A 142 11.10 -11.02 -6.30
N GLY A 143 11.59 -10.36 -7.36
CA GLY A 143 11.09 -9.03 -7.74
C GLY A 143 9.62 -9.03 -8.11
N THR A 144 9.16 -10.02 -8.88
CA THR A 144 7.75 -10.16 -9.27
C THR A 144 6.83 -10.35 -8.07
N ILE A 145 7.21 -11.23 -7.14
CA ILE A 145 6.41 -11.53 -5.93
C ILE A 145 6.36 -10.31 -5.01
N THR A 146 7.50 -9.68 -4.74
CA THR A 146 7.57 -8.52 -3.84
C THR A 146 6.88 -7.30 -4.43
N ALA A 147 7.12 -6.96 -5.69
CA ALA A 147 6.46 -5.84 -6.36
C ALA A 147 4.96 -6.09 -6.55
N GLY A 148 4.55 -7.31 -6.90
CA GLY A 148 3.14 -7.70 -6.94
C GLY A 148 2.47 -7.47 -5.58
N GLY A 149 3.11 -7.87 -4.48
CA GLY A 149 2.59 -7.66 -3.13
C GLY A 149 2.39 -6.20 -2.77
N THR A 150 3.19 -5.26 -3.32
CA THR A 150 3.01 -3.82 -3.04
C THR A 150 1.83 -3.19 -3.76
N LEU A 151 1.29 -3.81 -4.83
CA LEU A 151 0.11 -3.28 -5.52
C LEU A 151 -1.10 -3.16 -4.59
N GLY A 152 -1.18 -3.99 -3.55
CA GLY A 152 -2.30 -4.00 -2.62
C GLY A 152 -2.46 -2.75 -1.77
N ILE A 153 -1.43 -1.96 -1.57
CA ILE A 153 -1.58 -0.68 -0.85
C ILE A 153 -2.02 0.47 -1.76
N LEU A 154 -1.97 0.31 -3.07
CA LEU A 154 -2.41 1.32 -4.03
C LEU A 154 -3.78 1.00 -4.61
N ILE A 155 -4.00 -0.26 -5.07
CA ILE A 155 -5.26 -0.64 -5.73
C ILE A 155 -6.40 -0.68 -4.69
N PRO A 156 -7.49 0.10 -4.89
CA PRO A 156 -8.60 0.15 -3.95
C PRO A 156 -9.37 -1.18 -3.84
N PRO A 157 -9.94 -1.45 -2.65
CA PRO A 157 -9.94 -0.65 -1.44
C PRO A 157 -8.62 -0.76 -0.66
N SER A 158 -8.01 0.39 -0.39
CA SER A 158 -6.70 0.49 0.25
C SER A 158 -6.77 1.21 1.60
N ILE A 159 -6.21 0.60 2.64
CA ILE A 159 -6.14 1.19 3.99
C ILE A 159 -5.36 2.51 3.97
N MET A 160 -4.27 2.58 3.20
CA MET A 160 -3.45 3.78 3.09
C MET A 160 -4.27 4.95 2.53
N LEU A 161 -5.07 4.73 1.49
CA LEU A 161 -5.91 5.78 0.89
C LEU A 161 -7.04 6.22 1.82
N VAL A 162 -7.61 5.31 2.63
CA VAL A 162 -8.58 5.66 3.68
C VAL A 162 -7.96 6.61 4.70
N VAL A 163 -6.73 6.33 5.15
CA VAL A 163 -6.01 7.19 6.10
C VAL A 163 -5.63 8.53 5.47
N MET A 164 -5.25 8.55 4.20
CA MET A 164 -4.84 9.76 3.50
C MET A 164 -5.97 10.76 3.27
N GLY A 165 -7.20 10.29 3.08
CA GLY A 165 -8.36 11.15 2.79
C GLY A 165 -8.52 12.32 3.76
N PRO A 166 -8.73 12.07 5.06
CA PRO A 166 -8.85 13.12 6.06
C PRO A 166 -7.63 14.04 6.17
N ILE A 167 -6.43 13.49 5.93
CA ILE A 167 -5.16 14.24 6.06
C ILE A 167 -4.99 15.24 4.91
N LEU A 168 -5.35 14.83 3.70
CA LEU A 168 -5.28 15.66 2.51
C LEU A 168 -6.53 16.56 2.33
N ASN A 169 -7.53 16.43 3.21
CA ASN A 169 -8.85 17.03 3.03
C ASN A 169 -9.50 16.69 1.67
N VAL A 170 -9.30 15.45 1.21
CA VAL A 170 -9.83 14.92 -0.04
C VAL A 170 -10.77 13.76 0.25
N PRO A 171 -11.95 13.66 -0.40
CA PRO A 171 -12.82 12.51 -0.25
C PRO A 171 -12.10 11.19 -0.56
N VAL A 172 -12.28 10.18 0.28
CA VAL A 172 -11.68 8.85 0.04
C VAL A 172 -12.18 8.22 -1.26
N THR A 173 -13.40 8.54 -1.67
CA THR A 173 -13.97 8.14 -2.97
C THR A 173 -13.12 8.62 -4.14
N ASP A 174 -12.66 9.88 -4.08
CA ASP A 174 -11.83 10.48 -5.13
C ASP A 174 -10.44 9.82 -5.17
N LEU A 175 -9.86 9.56 -4.00
CA LEU A 175 -8.58 8.83 -3.89
C LEU A 175 -8.71 7.39 -4.42
N PHE A 176 -9.82 6.71 -4.13
CA PHE A 176 -10.07 5.37 -4.67
C PHE A 176 -10.20 5.40 -6.19
N ALA A 177 -11.01 6.30 -6.75
CA ALA A 177 -11.12 6.46 -8.20
C ALA A 177 -9.76 6.79 -8.83
N ALA A 178 -9.02 7.72 -8.23
CA ALA A 178 -7.72 8.19 -8.71
C ALA A 178 -6.64 7.10 -8.70
N ALA A 179 -6.70 6.13 -7.79
CA ALA A 179 -5.70 5.08 -7.63
C ALA A 179 -5.86 3.91 -8.61
N ILE A 180 -7.05 3.70 -9.18
CA ILE A 180 -7.32 2.56 -10.07
C ILE A 180 -6.39 2.55 -11.28
N MET A 181 -6.35 3.65 -12.03
CA MET A 181 -5.55 3.72 -13.26
C MET A 181 -4.05 3.62 -13.01
N PRO A 182 -3.46 4.33 -12.02
CA PRO A 182 -2.07 4.13 -11.61
C PRO A 182 -1.75 2.70 -11.16
N GLY A 183 -2.63 2.08 -10.39
CA GLY A 183 -2.45 0.70 -9.93
C GLY A 183 -2.43 -0.30 -11.09
N LEU A 184 -3.38 -0.18 -12.03
CA LEU A 184 -3.42 -1.00 -13.24
C LEU A 184 -2.23 -0.71 -14.18
N MET A 185 -1.80 0.54 -14.27
CA MET A 185 -0.60 0.91 -15.04
C MET A 185 0.65 0.25 -14.47
N LEU A 186 0.85 0.27 -13.15
CA LEU A 186 1.99 -0.39 -12.52
C LEU A 186 1.94 -1.91 -12.74
N ALA A 187 0.78 -2.54 -12.57
CA ALA A 187 0.60 -3.96 -12.86
C ALA A 187 0.94 -4.30 -14.31
N ALA A 188 0.52 -3.45 -15.26
CA ALA A 188 0.85 -3.61 -16.68
C ALA A 188 2.35 -3.41 -16.96
N LEU A 189 3.00 -2.43 -16.33
CA LEU A 189 4.44 -2.19 -16.45
C LEU A 189 5.24 -3.39 -15.91
N TYR A 190 4.88 -3.93 -14.73
CA TYR A 190 5.53 -5.11 -14.17
C TYR A 190 5.35 -6.33 -15.05
N THR A 191 4.13 -6.56 -15.53
CA THR A 191 3.82 -7.67 -16.45
C THR A 191 4.56 -7.52 -17.76
N GLY A 192 4.54 -6.34 -18.37
CA GLY A 192 5.26 -6.04 -19.61
C GLY A 192 6.77 -6.28 -19.45
N TYR A 193 7.34 -5.80 -18.35
CA TYR A 193 8.76 -6.02 -18.06
C TYR A 193 9.12 -7.51 -17.96
N THR A 194 8.37 -8.29 -17.18
CA THR A 194 8.63 -9.72 -17.04
C THR A 194 8.50 -10.46 -18.36
N LEU A 195 7.48 -10.16 -19.17
CA LEU A 195 7.29 -10.77 -20.47
C LEU A 195 8.41 -10.40 -21.46
N ILE A 196 8.80 -9.13 -21.53
CA ILE A 196 9.91 -8.67 -22.39
C ILE A 196 11.20 -9.40 -21.99
N ARG A 197 11.52 -9.47 -20.68
CA ARG A 197 12.71 -10.17 -20.18
C ARG A 197 12.70 -11.67 -20.53
N CYS A 198 11.56 -12.35 -20.40
CA CYS A 198 11.43 -13.77 -20.75
C CYS A 198 11.42 -14.02 -22.26
N HIS A 199 10.99 -13.05 -23.08
CA HIS A 199 11.10 -13.14 -24.53
C HIS A 199 12.54 -12.98 -25.01
N LEU A 200 13.27 -12.00 -24.46
CA LEU A 200 14.67 -11.75 -24.78
C LEU A 200 15.60 -12.86 -24.25
N ASN A 201 15.30 -13.41 -23.08
CA ASN A 201 16.05 -14.51 -22.49
C ASN A 201 15.09 -15.58 -21.94
N PRO A 202 14.74 -16.61 -22.74
CA PRO A 202 13.82 -17.66 -22.37
C PRO A 202 14.21 -18.45 -21.11
N ASN A 203 15.47 -18.45 -20.72
CA ASN A 203 15.93 -19.15 -19.52
C ASN A 203 15.48 -18.49 -18.21
N LEU A 204 15.01 -17.22 -18.26
CA LEU A 204 14.51 -16.51 -17.08
C LEU A 204 13.12 -17.00 -16.63
N GLY A 205 12.31 -17.48 -17.58
CA GLY A 205 10.96 -17.97 -17.32
C GLY A 205 10.57 -19.02 -18.35
N PRO A 206 11.11 -20.26 -18.25
CA PRO A 206 10.82 -21.33 -19.18
C PRO A 206 9.33 -21.70 -19.17
N VAL A 207 8.89 -22.42 -20.18
CA VAL A 207 7.55 -22.98 -20.26
C VAL A 207 7.38 -23.98 -19.11
N VAL A 208 6.21 -24.03 -18.55
CA VAL A 208 5.87 -24.94 -17.43
C VAL A 208 6.02 -26.40 -17.92
N PRO A 209 6.56 -27.33 -17.09
CA PRO A 209 6.69 -28.74 -17.44
C PRO A 209 5.38 -29.39 -17.88
N GLU A 210 5.46 -30.34 -18.82
CA GLU A 210 4.27 -30.96 -19.43
C GLU A 210 3.38 -31.68 -18.42
N ASP A 211 3.94 -32.23 -17.35
CA ASP A 211 3.20 -32.86 -16.25
C ASP A 211 2.29 -31.91 -15.44
N LEU A 212 2.49 -30.59 -15.60
CA LEU A 212 1.65 -29.56 -15.01
C LEU A 212 0.66 -28.94 -16.00
N ILE A 213 0.65 -29.39 -17.26
CA ILE A 213 -0.30 -28.93 -18.28
C ILE A 213 -1.57 -29.77 -18.18
N PRO A 214 -2.75 -29.17 -18.04
CA PRO A 214 -4.00 -29.93 -17.91
C PRO A 214 -4.42 -30.56 -19.23
N ASP A 215 -5.02 -31.73 -19.15
CA ASP A 215 -5.58 -32.44 -20.30
C ASP A 215 -6.85 -31.75 -20.84
N SER A 216 -7.56 -31.02 -19.99
CA SER A 216 -8.85 -30.39 -20.32
C SER A 216 -8.83 -28.87 -20.06
N MET A 217 -8.80 -28.09 -21.15
CA MET A 217 -8.94 -26.64 -21.07
C MET A 217 -10.29 -26.18 -20.50
N LYS A 218 -11.33 -27.00 -20.63
CA LYS A 218 -12.66 -26.69 -20.04
C LYS A 218 -12.59 -26.65 -18.52
N GLU A 219 -11.90 -27.60 -17.90
CA GLU A 219 -11.72 -27.63 -16.44
C GLU A 219 -10.91 -26.42 -15.96
N VAL A 220 -9.87 -26.02 -16.69
CA VAL A 220 -9.08 -24.82 -16.39
C VAL A 220 -9.95 -23.56 -16.35
N TRP A 221 -10.80 -23.37 -17.37
CA TRP A 221 -11.69 -22.22 -17.41
C TRP A 221 -12.75 -22.25 -16.30
N VAL A 222 -13.28 -23.43 -15.96
CA VAL A 222 -14.23 -23.59 -14.85
C VAL A 222 -13.56 -23.20 -13.51
N GLU A 223 -12.35 -23.68 -13.25
CA GLU A 223 -11.62 -23.34 -12.01
C GLU A 223 -11.17 -21.85 -12.02
N PHE A 224 -10.80 -21.31 -13.18
CA PHE A 224 -10.50 -19.88 -13.34
C PHE A 224 -11.69 -19.01 -12.92
N PHE A 225 -12.88 -19.28 -13.46
CA PHE A 225 -14.06 -18.51 -13.10
C PHE A 225 -14.50 -18.73 -11.65
N LYS A 226 -14.34 -19.92 -11.11
CA LYS A 226 -14.58 -20.18 -9.68
C LYS A 226 -13.60 -19.43 -8.76
N GLY A 227 -12.36 -19.23 -9.20
CA GLY A 227 -11.36 -18.46 -8.46
C GLY A 227 -11.51 -16.95 -8.64
N LEU A 228 -11.89 -16.48 -9.84
CA LEU A 228 -11.94 -15.07 -10.20
C LEU A 228 -13.27 -14.40 -9.82
N VAL A 229 -14.40 -15.03 -10.15
CA VAL A 229 -15.72 -14.39 -10.06
C VAL A 229 -16.06 -13.99 -8.62
N PRO A 230 -15.90 -14.82 -7.60
CA PRO A 230 -16.27 -14.46 -6.23
C PRO A 230 -15.50 -13.27 -5.66
N PRO A 231 -14.15 -13.20 -5.75
CA PRO A 231 -13.42 -12.02 -5.26
C PRO A 231 -13.73 -10.76 -6.07
N VAL A 232 -13.85 -10.88 -7.40
CA VAL A 232 -14.19 -9.72 -8.25
C VAL A 232 -15.59 -9.19 -7.96
N LEU A 233 -16.56 -10.06 -7.75
CA LEU A 233 -17.92 -9.66 -7.34
C LEU A 233 -17.92 -9.02 -5.95
N LEU A 234 -17.15 -9.55 -5.01
CA LEU A 234 -17.07 -9.02 -3.66
C LEU A 234 -16.42 -7.63 -3.64
N VAL A 235 -15.23 -7.52 -4.22
CA VAL A 235 -14.52 -6.23 -4.30
C VAL A 235 -15.29 -5.25 -5.19
N GLY A 236 -15.80 -5.73 -6.32
CA GLY A 236 -16.59 -4.93 -7.26
C GLY A 236 -17.90 -4.41 -6.66
N SER A 237 -18.60 -5.19 -5.84
CA SER A 237 -19.81 -4.72 -5.14
C SER A 237 -19.47 -3.70 -4.04
N SER A 238 -18.43 -3.95 -3.25
CA SER A 238 -17.97 -3.07 -2.19
C SER A 238 -17.41 -1.75 -2.77
N LEU A 239 -16.40 -1.83 -3.61
CA LEU A 239 -15.77 -0.66 -4.23
C LEU A 239 -16.73 0.03 -5.22
N GLY A 240 -17.46 -0.74 -6.02
CA GLY A 240 -18.41 -0.21 -7.00
C GLY A 240 -19.52 0.59 -6.36
N SER A 241 -20.07 0.17 -5.20
CA SER A 241 -21.08 0.95 -4.46
C SER A 241 -20.52 2.28 -3.94
N ILE A 242 -19.26 2.29 -3.52
CA ILE A 242 -18.56 3.51 -3.08
C ILE A 242 -18.36 4.46 -4.27
N LEU A 243 -17.81 3.96 -5.37
CA LEU A 243 -17.54 4.77 -6.57
C LEU A 243 -18.80 5.28 -7.26
N ALA A 244 -19.90 4.52 -7.18
CA ALA A 244 -21.21 4.96 -7.68
C ALA A 244 -21.91 5.97 -6.75
N GLY A 245 -21.34 6.30 -5.58
CA GLY A 245 -21.95 7.18 -4.60
C GLY A 245 -23.14 6.58 -3.85
N TRP A 246 -23.37 5.26 -3.94
CA TRP A 246 -24.46 4.57 -3.25
C TRP A 246 -24.16 4.28 -1.79
N ALA A 247 -22.89 4.18 -1.45
CA ALA A 247 -22.41 3.87 -0.11
C ALA A 247 -21.20 4.74 0.25
N THR A 248 -21.09 5.09 1.52
CA THR A 248 -19.87 5.66 2.09
C THR A 248 -18.75 4.60 2.11
N PRO A 249 -17.48 5.01 2.23
CA PRO A 249 -16.37 4.05 2.36
C PRO A 249 -16.59 3.04 3.49
N THR A 250 -17.17 3.46 4.62
CA THR A 250 -17.46 2.60 5.76
C THR A 250 -18.59 1.59 5.48
N GLU A 251 -19.67 2.04 4.82
CA GLU A 251 -20.77 1.16 4.42
C GLU A 251 -20.33 0.15 3.37
N GLY A 252 -19.55 0.58 2.35
CA GLY A 252 -18.99 -0.31 1.35
C GLY A 252 -18.03 -1.34 1.97
N ALA A 253 -17.22 -0.93 2.96
CA ALA A 253 -16.37 -1.83 3.72
C ALA A 253 -17.18 -2.85 4.53
N ALA A 254 -18.30 -2.43 5.15
CA ALA A 254 -19.20 -3.32 5.87
C ALA A 254 -19.86 -4.35 4.94
N MET A 255 -20.31 -3.93 3.75
CA MET A 255 -20.80 -4.84 2.70
C MET A 255 -19.73 -5.85 2.31
N GLY A 256 -18.49 -5.41 2.11
CA GLY A 256 -17.33 -6.26 1.83
C GLY A 256 -17.07 -7.28 2.95
N ALA A 257 -17.11 -6.84 4.21
CA ALA A 257 -16.93 -7.71 5.36
C ALA A 257 -18.02 -8.79 5.46
N VAL A 258 -19.28 -8.42 5.32
CA VAL A 258 -20.42 -9.37 5.31
C VAL A 258 -20.31 -10.33 4.12
N GLY A 259 -20.02 -9.80 2.92
CA GLY A 259 -19.84 -10.62 1.73
C GLY A 259 -18.70 -11.62 1.86
N SER A 260 -17.58 -11.25 2.50
CA SER A 260 -16.44 -12.15 2.76
C SER A 260 -16.80 -13.28 3.75
N ILE A 261 -17.66 -13.00 4.76
CA ILE A 261 -18.22 -14.03 5.64
C ILE A 261 -19.07 -15.03 4.83
N LEU A 262 -19.99 -14.52 4.02
CA LEU A 262 -20.85 -15.36 3.18
C LEU A 262 -20.03 -16.22 2.21
N LEU A 263 -18.99 -15.63 1.63
CA LEU A 263 -18.08 -16.33 0.73
C LEU A 263 -17.30 -17.44 1.44
N THR A 264 -16.75 -17.17 2.63
CA THR A 264 -16.07 -18.18 3.45
C THR A 264 -16.99 -19.31 3.86
N LEU A 265 -18.27 -19.00 4.15
CA LEU A 265 -19.30 -19.99 4.43
C LEU A 265 -19.60 -20.86 3.20
N ALA A 266 -19.72 -20.27 2.01
CA ALA A 266 -20.01 -20.97 0.77
C ALA A 266 -18.88 -21.95 0.37
N TYR A 267 -17.62 -21.56 0.61
CA TYR A 267 -16.45 -22.41 0.35
C TYR A 267 -16.17 -23.46 1.44
N ARG A 268 -17.07 -23.62 2.42
CA ARG A 268 -17.01 -24.61 3.51
C ARG A 268 -15.72 -24.60 4.33
N LYS A 269 -14.98 -23.51 4.35
CA LYS A 269 -13.78 -23.29 5.18
C LYS A 269 -14.16 -22.85 6.61
N ARG A 270 -15.07 -23.61 7.22
CA ARG A 270 -15.69 -23.29 8.52
C ARG A 270 -14.93 -23.95 9.66
N THR A 271 -14.02 -23.24 10.29
CA THR A 271 -13.69 -23.56 11.69
C THR A 271 -13.91 -22.30 12.50
N PHE A 272 -14.57 -22.44 13.66
CA PHE A 272 -14.72 -21.33 14.62
C PHE A 272 -13.36 -20.71 14.95
N GLU A 273 -12.34 -21.53 15.01
CA GLU A 273 -10.97 -21.14 15.27
C GLU A 273 -10.39 -20.24 14.13
N SER A 274 -10.68 -20.57 12.88
CA SER A 274 -10.29 -19.74 11.73
C SER A 274 -10.97 -18.37 11.77
N PHE A 275 -12.25 -18.32 12.10
CA PHE A 275 -12.99 -17.05 12.25
C PHE A 275 -12.47 -16.21 13.42
N LYS A 276 -12.28 -16.84 14.59
CA LYS A 276 -11.69 -16.19 15.78
C LYS A 276 -10.29 -15.63 15.48
N SER A 277 -9.45 -16.42 14.83
CA SER A 277 -8.11 -15.99 14.41
C SER A 277 -8.14 -14.80 13.43
N SER A 278 -9.14 -14.74 12.53
CA SER A 278 -9.33 -13.59 11.63
C SER A 278 -9.72 -12.32 12.39
N LEU A 279 -10.64 -12.44 13.35
CA LEU A 279 -11.03 -11.31 14.21
C LEU A 279 -9.86 -10.80 15.06
N LEU A 280 -9.09 -11.70 15.68
CA LEU A 280 -7.93 -11.31 16.49
C LEU A 280 -6.86 -10.63 15.63
N LYS A 281 -6.60 -11.13 14.44
CA LYS A 281 -5.62 -10.51 13.52
C LYS A 281 -6.10 -9.16 13.01
N THR A 282 -7.40 -9.02 12.73
CA THR A 282 -8.01 -7.72 12.40
C THR A 282 -7.86 -6.73 13.55
N LEU A 283 -8.14 -7.16 14.77
CA LEU A 283 -8.00 -6.31 15.95
C LEU A 283 -6.55 -5.86 16.15
N GLU A 284 -5.58 -6.78 16.02
CA GLU A 284 -4.16 -6.48 16.12
C GLU A 284 -3.73 -5.38 15.13
N ILE A 285 -4.04 -5.56 13.84
CA ILE A 285 -3.68 -4.63 12.78
C ILE A 285 -4.40 -3.30 12.95
N THR A 286 -5.70 -3.33 13.25
CA THR A 286 -6.50 -2.11 13.45
C THR A 286 -6.00 -1.30 14.63
N THR A 287 -5.73 -1.95 15.75
CA THR A 287 -5.21 -1.28 16.95
C THR A 287 -3.86 -0.61 16.67
N LEU A 288 -2.96 -1.33 15.97
CA LEU A 288 -1.66 -0.76 15.58
C LEU A 288 -1.84 0.52 14.74
N ILE A 289 -2.68 0.47 13.71
CA ILE A 289 -2.94 1.62 12.84
C ILE A 289 -3.60 2.76 13.60
N MET A 290 -4.64 2.48 14.39
CA MET A 290 -5.36 3.52 15.12
C MET A 290 -4.50 4.22 16.17
N VAL A 291 -3.65 3.48 16.89
CA VAL A 291 -2.71 4.09 17.85
C VAL A 291 -1.69 4.97 17.10
N LEU A 292 -1.18 4.53 15.95
CA LEU A 292 -0.29 5.34 15.11
C LEU A 292 -1.00 6.59 14.59
N VAL A 293 -2.25 6.50 14.15
CA VAL A 293 -3.05 7.65 13.69
C VAL A 293 -3.22 8.68 14.82
N CYS A 294 -3.65 8.24 16.01
CA CYS A 294 -3.80 9.14 17.15
C CYS A 294 -2.48 9.81 17.55
N ALA A 295 -1.40 9.03 17.66
CA ALA A 295 -0.07 9.51 18.02
C ALA A 295 0.47 10.52 16.99
N SER A 296 0.30 10.23 15.71
CA SER A 296 0.80 11.07 14.62
C SER A 296 -0.01 12.37 14.47
N ASN A 297 -1.34 12.32 14.58
CA ASN A 297 -2.20 13.51 14.56
C ASN A 297 -1.85 14.45 15.71
N PHE A 298 -1.64 13.91 16.91
CA PHE A 298 -1.18 14.69 18.05
C PHE A 298 0.21 15.31 17.80
N PHE A 299 1.18 14.51 17.38
CA PHE A 299 2.54 14.98 17.08
C PHE A 299 2.54 16.04 15.99
N GLY A 300 1.82 15.81 14.88
CA GLY A 300 1.69 16.75 13.77
C GLY A 300 1.06 18.08 14.21
N SER A 301 0.06 18.02 15.11
CA SER A 301 -0.58 19.21 15.66
C SER A 301 0.37 20.00 16.59
N VAL A 302 1.18 19.34 17.40
CA VAL A 302 2.24 20.00 18.18
C VAL A 302 3.25 20.66 17.26
N PHE A 303 3.74 19.94 16.26
CA PHE A 303 4.70 20.45 15.27
C PHE A 303 4.16 21.65 14.50
N SER A 304 2.92 21.58 14.04
CA SER A 304 2.24 22.69 13.36
C SER A 304 2.11 23.92 14.25
N ARG A 305 1.76 23.72 15.54
CA ARG A 305 1.61 24.81 16.50
C ARG A 305 2.94 25.47 16.87
N LEU A 306 4.06 24.78 16.72
CA LEU A 306 5.40 25.38 16.86
C LEU A 306 5.76 26.30 15.68
N GLY A 307 4.97 26.34 14.60
CA GLY A 307 5.19 27.21 13.44
C GLY A 307 6.25 26.72 12.46
N THR A 308 6.83 25.56 12.71
CA THR A 308 7.92 25.02 11.87
C THR A 308 7.50 24.72 10.42
N PRO A 309 6.29 24.17 10.13
CA PRO A 309 5.84 23.99 8.74
C PRO A 309 5.80 25.29 7.95
N THR A 310 5.28 26.38 8.56
CA THR A 310 5.22 27.71 7.94
C THR A 310 6.62 28.22 7.63
N MET A 311 7.55 28.13 8.57
CA MET A 311 8.93 28.52 8.38
C MET A 311 9.59 27.71 7.23
N ILE A 312 9.41 26.38 7.18
CA ILE A 312 9.93 25.53 6.10
C ILE A 312 9.36 25.97 4.74
N THR A 313 8.06 26.25 4.70
CA THR A 313 7.38 26.71 3.48
C THR A 313 7.95 28.03 3.00
N GLU A 314 8.12 29.01 3.89
CA GLU A 314 8.70 30.32 3.57
C GLU A 314 10.13 30.18 3.02
N TYR A 315 10.99 29.40 3.66
CA TYR A 315 12.36 29.15 3.17
C TYR A 315 12.38 28.46 1.78
N LEU A 316 11.50 27.50 1.54
CA LEU A 316 11.43 26.84 0.24
C LEU A 316 10.91 27.76 -0.87
N MET A 317 9.98 28.66 -0.54
CA MET A 317 9.48 29.67 -1.48
C MET A 317 10.53 30.74 -1.81
N LEU A 318 11.47 31.05 -0.88
CA LEU A 318 12.57 31.97 -1.12
C LEU A 318 13.60 31.43 -2.14
N LEU A 319 13.60 30.12 -2.42
CA LEU A 319 14.55 29.54 -3.39
C LEU A 319 14.22 29.90 -4.86
N ASP A 320 13.08 30.54 -5.12
CA ASP A 320 12.62 30.95 -6.46
C ASP A 320 12.70 29.85 -7.52
N LEU A 321 12.39 28.61 -7.07
CA LEU A 321 12.38 27.42 -7.92
C LEU A 321 11.02 27.23 -8.59
N PRO A 322 10.97 26.67 -9.80
CA PRO A 322 9.69 26.32 -10.42
C PRO A 322 8.92 25.30 -9.57
N PRO A 323 7.58 25.39 -9.51
CA PRO A 323 6.74 24.51 -8.68
C PRO A 323 7.05 23.02 -8.83
N THR A 324 7.31 22.57 -10.07
CA THR A 324 7.68 21.17 -10.35
C THR A 324 9.00 20.75 -9.72
N ALA A 325 9.99 21.67 -9.63
CA ALA A 325 11.26 21.36 -8.95
C ALA A 325 11.06 21.20 -7.45
N ILE A 326 10.25 22.06 -6.82
CA ILE A 326 9.89 21.93 -5.40
C ILE A 326 9.15 20.61 -5.16
N LEU A 327 8.20 20.24 -6.01
CA LEU A 327 7.52 18.96 -5.94
C LEU A 327 8.50 17.79 -6.00
N LEU A 328 9.44 17.80 -6.95
CA LEU A 328 10.44 16.74 -7.07
C LEU A 328 11.35 16.63 -5.85
N ILE A 329 11.72 17.76 -5.24
CA ILE A 329 12.47 17.78 -3.98
C ILE A 329 11.66 17.14 -2.85
N ILE A 330 10.38 17.48 -2.73
CA ILE A 330 9.48 16.87 -1.75
C ILE A 330 9.34 15.36 -1.99
N MET A 331 9.15 14.95 -3.23
CA MET A 331 9.04 13.52 -3.58
C MET A 331 10.33 12.75 -3.28
N ALA A 332 11.50 13.35 -3.56
CA ALA A 332 12.80 12.77 -3.22
C ALA A 332 13.00 12.68 -1.70
N PHE A 333 12.57 13.69 -0.95
CA PHE A 333 12.62 13.69 0.51
C PHE A 333 11.72 12.58 1.11
N ILE A 334 10.48 12.47 0.62
CA ILE A 334 9.56 11.39 1.02
C ILE A 334 10.17 10.03 0.69
N PHE A 335 10.77 9.86 -0.49
CA PHE A 335 11.44 8.63 -0.90
C PHE A 335 12.56 8.23 0.08
N LEU A 336 13.41 9.19 0.47
CA LEU A 336 14.51 8.94 1.42
C LEU A 336 14.00 8.61 2.83
N LEU A 337 12.96 9.30 3.29
CA LEU A 337 12.34 9.06 4.59
C LEU A 337 11.58 7.73 4.63
N ALA A 338 11.07 7.26 3.50
CA ALA A 338 10.35 6.00 3.41
C ALA A 338 11.22 4.78 3.70
N TRP A 339 12.55 4.89 3.63
CA TRP A 339 13.45 3.80 3.98
C TRP A 339 13.43 3.43 5.46
N PRO A 340 13.59 4.37 6.41
CA PRO A 340 13.52 4.07 7.83
C PRO A 340 12.10 4.11 8.40
N LEU A 341 11.20 4.83 7.74
CA LEU A 341 9.83 5.02 8.19
C LEU A 341 8.89 4.18 7.31
N GLU A 342 7.94 3.50 7.92
CA GLU A 342 6.82 2.94 7.18
C GLU A 342 5.92 4.05 6.62
N TRP A 343 4.96 3.68 5.75
CA TRP A 343 4.04 4.64 5.12
C TRP A 343 3.20 5.44 6.13
N VAL A 344 2.81 4.83 7.26
CA VAL A 344 1.90 5.46 8.25
C VAL A 344 2.49 6.75 8.84
N PRO A 345 3.71 6.75 9.41
CA PRO A 345 4.31 7.99 9.92
C PRO A 345 4.51 9.05 8.84
N ILE A 346 4.86 8.66 7.63
CA ILE A 346 5.06 9.62 6.54
C ILE A 346 3.75 10.30 6.19
N VAL A 347 2.69 9.53 5.98
CA VAL A 347 1.36 10.05 5.67
C VAL A 347 0.84 10.97 6.78
N LEU A 348 1.04 10.58 8.03
CA LEU A 348 0.46 11.28 9.17
C LEU A 348 1.30 12.45 9.70
N ILE A 349 2.60 12.49 9.41
CA ILE A 349 3.51 13.52 9.91
C ILE A 349 4.03 14.39 8.77
N ILE A 350 4.61 13.75 7.74
CA ILE A 350 5.30 14.49 6.69
C ILE A 350 4.30 15.17 5.74
N ILE A 351 3.20 14.47 5.40
CA ILE A 351 2.21 15.07 4.51
C ILE A 351 1.59 16.34 5.08
N PRO A 352 1.11 16.41 6.34
CA PRO A 352 0.62 17.66 6.92
C PRO A 352 1.66 18.81 6.93
N ILE A 353 2.96 18.47 7.01
CA ILE A 353 4.03 19.46 6.98
C ILE A 353 4.16 20.12 5.59
N VAL A 354 4.07 19.31 4.54
CA VAL A 354 4.27 19.79 3.16
C VAL A 354 2.96 20.24 2.50
N LEU A 355 1.80 19.87 3.05
CA LEU A 355 0.49 20.16 2.49
C LEU A 355 0.25 21.66 2.23
N PRO A 356 0.52 22.57 3.17
CA PRO A 356 0.34 24.00 2.92
C PRO A 356 1.17 24.52 1.74
N LEU A 357 2.38 23.99 1.56
CA LEU A 357 3.22 24.32 0.42
C LEU A 357 2.64 23.81 -0.90
N ILE A 358 2.14 22.58 -0.91
CA ILE A 358 1.50 21.96 -2.10
C ILE A 358 0.27 22.76 -2.53
N GLU A 359 -0.54 23.23 -1.56
CA GLU A 359 -1.70 24.09 -1.81
C GLU A 359 -1.30 25.45 -2.39
N GLN A 360 -0.27 26.09 -1.82
CA GLN A 360 0.25 27.36 -2.33
C GLN A 360 0.83 27.27 -3.73
N LEU A 361 1.43 26.12 -4.08
CA LEU A 361 1.94 25.83 -5.43
C LEU A 361 0.81 25.52 -6.42
N GLY A 362 -0.45 25.39 -5.98
CA GLY A 362 -1.62 25.16 -6.82
C GLY A 362 -1.74 23.73 -7.35
N PHE A 363 -1.10 22.75 -6.74
CA PHE A 363 -1.23 21.36 -7.16
C PHE A 363 -2.55 20.74 -6.70
N ASN A 364 -3.13 19.87 -7.53
CA ASN A 364 -4.30 19.09 -7.17
C ASN A 364 -3.96 18.09 -6.06
N LEU A 365 -4.68 18.12 -4.95
CA LEU A 365 -4.39 17.32 -3.76
C LEU A 365 -4.65 15.83 -3.97
N THR A 366 -5.66 15.46 -4.78
CA THR A 366 -5.93 14.07 -5.15
C THR A 366 -4.75 13.50 -5.93
N TRP A 367 -4.25 14.25 -6.92
CA TRP A 367 -3.08 13.85 -7.70
C TRP A 367 -1.82 13.75 -6.83
N PHE A 368 -1.58 14.72 -5.96
CA PHE A 368 -0.46 14.68 -5.01
C PHE A 368 -0.55 13.45 -4.09
N GLY A 369 -1.74 13.16 -3.56
CA GLY A 369 -1.97 11.98 -2.72
C GLY A 369 -1.59 10.68 -3.42
N ILE A 370 -1.96 10.52 -4.69
CA ILE A 370 -1.59 9.33 -5.46
C ILE A 370 -0.09 9.29 -5.78
N LEU A 371 0.54 10.44 -6.05
CA LEU A 371 2.00 10.50 -6.20
C LEU A 371 2.71 10.00 -4.94
N VAL A 372 2.28 10.47 -3.77
CA VAL A 372 2.80 10.00 -2.48
C VAL A 372 2.55 8.51 -2.30
N ALA A 373 1.35 8.02 -2.59
CA ALA A 373 1.01 6.62 -2.47
C ALA A 373 1.92 5.72 -3.32
N VAL A 374 2.16 6.10 -4.59
CA VAL A 374 3.07 5.38 -5.47
C VAL A 374 4.52 5.48 -4.99
N ASN A 375 4.93 6.65 -4.51
CA ASN A 375 6.28 6.83 -3.97
C ASN A 375 6.54 5.97 -2.72
N LEU A 376 5.58 5.88 -1.81
CA LEU A 376 5.68 5.08 -0.60
C LEU A 376 5.78 3.57 -0.87
N GLN A 377 5.25 3.09 -1.99
CA GLN A 377 5.45 1.69 -2.38
C GLN A 377 6.93 1.36 -2.61
N THR A 378 7.74 2.33 -3.06
CA THR A 378 9.18 2.11 -3.30
C THR A 378 9.92 1.74 -2.03
N ALA A 379 9.46 2.19 -0.86
CA ALA A 379 10.03 1.86 0.44
C ALA A 379 10.05 0.35 0.72
N TRP A 380 8.99 -0.34 0.29
CA TRP A 380 8.90 -1.79 0.45
C TRP A 380 9.86 -2.57 -0.44
N LEU A 381 10.37 -1.93 -1.50
CA LEU A 381 11.27 -2.52 -2.49
C LEU A 381 12.71 -2.02 -2.36
N SER A 382 12.98 -1.02 -1.51
CA SER A 382 14.29 -0.35 -1.45
C SER A 382 15.13 -0.84 -0.27
N PRO A 383 16.36 -1.35 -0.50
CA PRO A 383 17.33 -1.55 0.57
C PRO A 383 17.65 -0.24 1.29
N PRO A 384 18.03 -0.24 2.57
CA PRO A 384 18.41 -1.40 3.38
C PRO A 384 17.27 -2.09 4.12
N VAL A 385 16.12 -1.44 4.27
CA VAL A 385 15.03 -2.00 5.08
C VAL A 385 14.18 -2.98 4.27
N ALA A 386 13.61 -2.55 3.12
CA ALA A 386 12.89 -3.40 2.16
C ALA A 386 12.11 -4.56 2.79
N LEU A 387 11.14 -4.26 3.64
CA LEU A 387 10.42 -5.26 4.45
C LEU A 387 9.85 -6.43 3.62
N SER A 388 9.48 -6.21 2.37
CA SER A 388 9.01 -7.27 1.48
C SER A 388 10.07 -8.37 1.27
N ALA A 389 11.37 -8.04 1.33
CA ALA A 389 12.44 -9.04 1.23
C ALA A 389 12.42 -10.00 2.42
N TYR A 390 12.21 -9.49 3.62
CA TYR A 390 12.16 -10.31 4.83
C TYR A 390 10.90 -11.17 4.88
N PHE A 391 9.75 -10.64 4.46
CA PHE A 391 8.53 -11.45 4.34
C PHE A 391 8.70 -12.59 3.33
N LEU A 392 9.31 -12.31 2.17
CA LEU A 392 9.57 -13.35 1.18
C LEU A 392 10.62 -14.36 1.69
N LYS A 393 11.71 -13.89 2.28
CA LYS A 393 12.76 -14.75 2.86
C LYS A 393 12.23 -15.66 3.96
N GLY A 394 11.26 -15.18 4.75
CA GLY A 394 10.62 -15.95 5.82
C GLY A 394 9.86 -17.18 5.31
N VAL A 395 9.35 -17.15 4.08
CA VAL A 395 8.55 -18.23 3.47
C VAL A 395 9.30 -19.00 2.38
N VAL A 396 10.37 -18.43 1.86
CA VAL A 396 11.25 -19.05 0.85
C VAL A 396 12.71 -19.00 1.35
N PRO A 397 13.04 -19.76 2.39
CA PRO A 397 14.34 -19.67 3.04
C PRO A 397 15.52 -20.11 2.15
N GLU A 398 15.26 -20.87 1.08
CA GLU A 398 16.26 -21.31 0.12
C GLU A 398 16.77 -20.19 -0.80
N TRP A 399 16.02 -19.11 -1.00
CA TRP A 399 16.47 -17.99 -1.83
C TRP A 399 17.41 -17.08 -1.07
N ASP A 400 18.56 -16.74 -1.68
CA ASP A 400 19.51 -15.82 -1.06
C ASP A 400 18.93 -14.40 -0.99
N LEU A 401 19.07 -13.74 0.17
CA LEU A 401 18.60 -12.38 0.40
C LEU A 401 19.20 -11.37 -0.59
N ALA A 402 20.47 -11.58 -0.97
CA ALA A 402 21.12 -10.73 -1.98
C ALA A 402 20.47 -10.84 -3.36
N ASP A 403 20.00 -12.03 -3.75
CA ASP A 403 19.29 -12.21 -5.02
C ASP A 403 17.86 -11.67 -4.95
N ILE A 404 17.19 -11.78 -3.81
CA ILE A 404 15.91 -11.13 -3.55
C ILE A 404 16.04 -9.60 -3.75
N TYR A 405 17.03 -8.97 -3.11
CA TYR A 405 17.26 -7.54 -3.26
C TYR A 405 17.56 -7.12 -4.71
N LYS A 406 18.41 -7.89 -5.42
CA LYS A 406 18.70 -7.60 -6.83
C LYS A 406 17.45 -7.68 -7.71
N GLY A 407 16.55 -8.59 -7.41
CA GLY A 407 15.25 -8.68 -8.09
C GLY A 407 14.37 -7.47 -7.81
N MET A 408 14.21 -7.13 -6.53
CA MET A 408 13.39 -6.01 -6.08
C MET A 408 13.84 -4.69 -6.69
N MET A 409 15.15 -4.43 -6.77
CA MET A 409 15.70 -3.20 -7.38
C MET A 409 15.28 -3.02 -8.83
N GLN A 410 15.11 -4.09 -9.59
CA GLN A 410 14.63 -4.01 -10.99
C GLN A 410 13.20 -3.48 -11.04
N PHE A 411 12.32 -3.97 -10.16
CA PHE A 411 10.92 -3.54 -10.10
C PHE A 411 10.78 -2.16 -9.45
N MET A 412 11.62 -1.81 -8.49
CA MET A 412 11.70 -0.45 -7.95
C MET A 412 12.02 0.56 -9.06
N ALA A 413 12.97 0.25 -9.95
CA ALA A 413 13.27 1.12 -11.08
C ALA A 413 12.05 1.31 -12.00
N ILE A 414 11.28 0.24 -12.27
CA ILE A 414 10.04 0.34 -13.04
C ILE A 414 8.99 1.19 -12.32
N GLN A 415 8.92 1.08 -11.01
CA GLN A 415 8.00 1.88 -10.21
C GLN A 415 8.35 3.37 -10.26
N VAL A 416 9.64 3.72 -10.22
CA VAL A 416 10.12 5.09 -10.44
C VAL A 416 9.73 5.60 -11.84
N VAL A 417 9.80 4.75 -12.86
CA VAL A 417 9.28 5.08 -14.21
C VAL A 417 7.77 5.33 -14.15
N GLY A 418 7.02 4.48 -13.46
CA GLY A 418 5.58 4.68 -13.24
C GLY A 418 5.27 6.00 -12.54
N LEU A 419 6.04 6.35 -11.50
CA LEU A 419 5.93 7.64 -10.80
C LEU A 419 6.21 8.81 -11.75
N ALA A 420 7.26 8.72 -12.56
CA ALA A 420 7.58 9.74 -13.56
C ALA A 420 6.46 9.91 -14.59
N LEU A 421 5.85 8.82 -15.06
CA LEU A 421 4.70 8.87 -15.97
C LEU A 421 3.51 9.60 -15.35
N ILE A 422 3.22 9.40 -14.06
CA ILE A 422 2.14 10.08 -13.36
C ILE A 422 2.45 11.57 -13.19
N ILE A 423 3.71 11.94 -12.98
CA ILE A 423 4.13 13.35 -12.88
C ILE A 423 3.98 14.05 -14.23
N ILE A 424 4.41 13.40 -15.32
CA ILE A 424 4.36 13.96 -16.68
C ILE A 424 2.92 14.00 -17.22
N PHE A 425 2.13 12.97 -16.90
CA PHE A 425 0.75 12.81 -17.36
C PHE A 425 -0.24 12.73 -16.20
N PRO A 426 -0.59 13.85 -15.54
CA PRO A 426 -1.53 13.88 -14.42
C PRO A 426 -2.90 13.26 -14.73
N GLN A 427 -3.29 13.23 -16.01
CA GLN A 427 -4.53 12.63 -16.47
C GLN A 427 -4.64 11.13 -16.17
N ILE A 428 -3.52 10.41 -16.01
CA ILE A 428 -3.53 9.01 -15.58
C ILE A 428 -4.22 8.88 -14.21
N VAL A 429 -4.06 9.88 -13.35
CA VAL A 429 -4.68 9.91 -12.01
C VAL A 429 -6.05 10.58 -12.05
N LEU A 430 -6.16 11.72 -12.72
CA LEU A 430 -7.33 12.60 -12.62
C LEU A 430 -8.47 12.23 -13.58
N TRP A 431 -8.22 11.42 -14.60
CA TRP A 431 -9.22 11.07 -15.61
C TRP A 431 -10.46 10.39 -15.00
N LEU A 432 -10.27 9.36 -14.18
CA LEU A 432 -11.39 8.61 -13.63
C LEU A 432 -12.20 9.40 -12.57
N PRO A 433 -11.58 10.11 -11.60
CA PRO A 433 -12.32 10.98 -10.70
C PRO A 433 -13.10 12.06 -11.44
N THR A 434 -12.49 12.71 -12.44
CA THR A 434 -13.19 13.73 -13.25
C THR A 434 -14.35 13.14 -14.05
N TYR A 435 -14.21 11.92 -14.57
CA TYR A 435 -15.29 11.24 -15.30
C TYR A 435 -16.47 10.85 -14.38
N LEU A 436 -16.18 10.44 -13.15
CA LEU A 436 -17.22 9.98 -12.22
C LEU A 436 -17.92 11.13 -11.46
N TYR A 437 -17.17 12.19 -11.13
CA TYR A 437 -17.63 13.23 -10.17
C TYR A 437 -17.53 14.66 -10.73
N GLY A 438 -16.82 14.87 -11.85
CA GLY A 438 -16.71 16.17 -12.56
C GLY A 438 -17.80 16.34 -13.56
#